data_7cb3100b1dfc4b3124c73a02ba0ec42f
#
_entry.id   7cb3100b1dfc4b3124c73a02ba0ec42f
#
_cell.length_a   1.000
_cell.length_b   1.000
_cell.length_c   1.000
_cell.angle_alpha   90.00
_cell.angle_beta   90.00
_cell.angle_gamma   90.00
#
_symmetry.space_group_name_H-M   'P 1'
#
loop_
_entity.id
_entity.type
_entity.pdbx_description
1 polymer ?
#
loop_
_entity_poly.entity_id
_entity_poly.type
_entity_poly.pdbx_seq_one_letter_code
_entity_poly.pdbx_strand_id
1 'polypeptide(L)'
;MTALIGSADERLRADLRPLPAHTRIHTCAAFSHTSEPDEPIGATRHALGVLARRWLQLNIEITALDDQLAQVVPVAAPTLLDVYGVGIDTAGALLVTAGDNPDRMRSEAAFAALCGVSPVPASSGKITRHRLNRGGNREANSALWRVAMVRLSKHQPTRDYAAKRTAQGRTKPEIIRILKRYIAREVYPHLRQTTDT
;
A
#
# COMPACT_ATOMS: atom_id res chain seq x y z
N MET A 1 10.30 -1.32 17.53
CA MET A 1 10.97 -2.51 18.14
C MET A 1 12.41 -2.69 17.68
N THR A 2 12.72 -2.76 16.40
CA THR A 2 14.10 -3.02 15.90
C THR A 2 15.14 -2.03 16.43
N ALA A 3 14.83 -0.73 16.45
CA ALA A 3 15.74 0.29 16.99
C ALA A 3 15.98 0.11 18.51
N LEU A 4 14.93 -0.17 19.29
CA LEU A 4 15.06 -0.43 20.72
C LEU A 4 15.89 -1.68 21.02
N ILE A 5 15.72 -2.74 20.22
CA ILE A 5 16.54 -3.95 20.34
C ILE A 5 18.01 -3.64 19.99
N GLY A 6 18.25 -2.78 19.00
CA GLY A 6 19.60 -2.36 18.60
C GLY A 6 20.34 -1.60 19.70
N SER A 7 19.64 -0.79 20.49
CA SER A 7 20.17 0.00 21.62
C SER A 7 20.06 -0.71 22.97
N ALA A 8 19.49 -1.92 23.03
CA ALA A 8 19.32 -2.68 24.25
C ALA A 8 20.66 -3.19 24.79
N ASP A 9 20.65 -3.60 26.07
CA ASP A 9 21.75 -4.35 26.67
C ASP A 9 22.16 -5.54 25.82
N GLU A 10 23.45 -5.91 25.92
CA GLU A 10 24.05 -6.95 25.09
C GLU A 10 23.36 -8.31 25.23
N ARG A 11 22.96 -8.69 26.45
CA ARG A 11 22.27 -9.96 26.72
C ARG A 11 20.88 -9.96 26.04
N LEU A 12 20.08 -8.93 26.28
CA LEU A 12 18.76 -8.82 25.70
C LEU A 12 18.80 -8.74 24.16
N ARG A 13 19.83 -8.07 23.63
CA ARG A 13 20.08 -8.00 22.19
C ARG A 13 20.48 -9.36 21.61
N ALA A 14 21.36 -10.09 22.29
CA ALA A 14 21.78 -11.43 21.87
C ALA A 14 20.62 -12.42 21.87
N ASP A 15 19.72 -12.33 22.84
CA ASP A 15 18.54 -13.20 22.93
C ASP A 15 17.50 -12.91 21.83
N LEU A 16 17.28 -11.64 21.51
CA LEU A 16 16.18 -11.24 20.61
C LEU A 16 16.59 -11.15 19.14
N ARG A 17 17.84 -10.78 18.84
CA ARG A 17 18.28 -10.53 17.47
C ARG A 17 18.23 -11.77 16.56
N PRO A 18 18.56 -12.98 17.02
CA PRO A 18 18.53 -14.20 16.20
C PRO A 18 17.10 -14.67 15.90
N LEU A 19 16.10 -14.26 16.71
CA LEU A 19 14.75 -14.76 16.59
C LEU A 19 14.08 -14.25 15.30
N PRO A 20 13.28 -15.09 14.62
CA PRO A 20 12.38 -14.66 13.56
C PRO A 20 11.44 -13.56 14.06
N ALA A 21 11.00 -12.66 13.17
CA ALA A 21 10.21 -11.49 13.55
C ALA A 21 8.96 -11.84 14.38
N HIS A 22 8.21 -12.85 13.97
CA HIS A 22 7.01 -13.33 14.67
C HIS A 22 7.36 -13.84 16.10
N THR A 23 8.32 -14.74 16.23
CA THR A 23 8.77 -15.28 17.51
C THR A 23 9.24 -14.17 18.45
N ARG A 24 10.01 -13.22 17.91
CA ARG A 24 10.51 -12.06 18.65
C ARG A 24 9.38 -11.20 19.25
N ILE A 25 8.29 -10.99 18.49
CA ILE A 25 7.14 -10.24 18.97
C ILE A 25 6.47 -10.97 20.13
N HIS A 26 6.23 -12.28 20.01
CA HIS A 26 5.61 -13.06 21.08
C HIS A 26 6.52 -13.13 22.33
N THR A 27 7.83 -13.30 22.15
CA THR A 27 8.79 -13.25 23.25
C THR A 27 8.74 -11.90 23.98
N CYS A 28 8.73 -10.79 23.23
CA CYS A 28 8.65 -9.47 23.85
C CYS A 28 7.28 -9.24 24.52
N ALA A 29 6.19 -9.73 23.96
CA ALA A 29 4.84 -9.58 24.53
C ALA A 29 4.71 -10.29 25.90
N ALA A 30 5.47 -11.36 26.08
CA ALA A 30 5.51 -12.13 27.33
C ALA A 30 6.34 -11.44 28.46
N PHE A 31 7.06 -10.34 28.17
CA PHE A 31 7.76 -9.62 29.21
C PHE A 31 6.77 -9.05 30.23
N SER A 32 6.91 -9.49 31.48
CA SER A 32 6.09 -9.04 32.61
C SER A 32 6.57 -7.68 33.14
N HIS A 33 5.68 -6.97 33.83
CA HIS A 33 5.98 -5.67 34.47
C HIS A 33 6.88 -5.77 35.73
N THR A 34 7.41 -6.95 36.05
CA THR A 34 8.07 -7.26 37.31
C THR A 34 9.55 -6.85 37.40
N SER A 35 10.07 -6.14 36.40
CA SER A 35 11.42 -5.56 36.51
C SER A 35 11.33 -4.22 37.22
N GLU A 36 12.13 -4.01 38.25
CA GLU A 36 12.23 -2.72 38.93
C GLU A 36 12.49 -1.61 37.90
N PRO A 37 11.71 -0.50 37.95
CA PRO A 37 11.83 0.55 36.93
C PRO A 37 13.19 1.26 36.92
N ASP A 38 13.98 1.07 37.95
CA ASP A 38 15.27 1.73 38.14
C ASP A 38 16.43 1.15 37.32
N GLU A 39 16.24 -0.03 36.71
CA GLU A 39 17.26 -0.59 35.82
C GLU A 39 16.96 -0.31 34.35
N PRO A 40 17.94 0.18 33.54
CA PRO A 40 17.77 0.45 32.12
C PRO A 40 17.25 -0.75 31.32
N ILE A 41 17.62 -1.97 31.72
CA ILE A 41 17.19 -3.24 31.14
C ILE A 41 15.70 -3.46 31.39
N GLY A 42 15.23 -3.20 32.60
CA GLY A 42 13.82 -3.30 32.99
C GLY A 42 12.94 -2.37 32.18
N ALA A 43 13.33 -1.11 32.05
CA ALA A 43 12.65 -0.11 31.24
C ALA A 43 12.57 -0.52 29.76
N THR A 44 13.67 -1.05 29.20
CA THR A 44 13.72 -1.52 27.81
C THR A 44 12.81 -2.73 27.58
N ARG A 45 12.81 -3.71 28.48
CA ARG A 45 11.90 -4.88 28.43
C ARG A 45 10.45 -4.44 28.51
N HIS A 46 10.12 -3.50 29.41
CA HIS A 46 8.79 -2.94 29.54
C HIS A 46 8.32 -2.31 28.23
N ALA A 47 9.13 -1.42 27.66
CA ALA A 47 8.82 -0.75 26.39
C ALA A 47 8.62 -1.74 25.24
N LEU A 48 9.49 -2.75 25.13
CA LEU A 48 9.35 -3.82 24.13
C LEU A 48 8.07 -4.64 24.34
N GLY A 49 7.72 -4.95 25.61
CA GLY A 49 6.48 -5.67 25.95
C GLY A 49 5.24 -4.89 25.57
N VAL A 50 5.17 -3.60 25.90
CA VAL A 50 4.05 -2.73 25.50
C VAL A 50 3.89 -2.66 23.99
N LEU A 51 4.99 -2.41 23.27
CA LEU A 51 4.97 -2.34 21.81
C LEU A 51 4.57 -3.67 21.16
N ALA A 52 5.04 -4.78 21.69
CA ALA A 52 4.72 -6.10 21.16
C ALA A 52 3.24 -6.46 21.39
N ARG A 53 2.69 -6.23 22.58
CA ARG A 53 1.25 -6.41 22.86
C ARG A 53 0.38 -5.51 21.99
N ARG A 54 0.77 -4.24 21.81
CA ARG A 54 0.05 -3.33 20.92
C ARG A 54 0.09 -3.81 19.46
N TRP A 55 1.23 -4.33 19.01
CA TRP A 55 1.35 -4.89 17.66
C TRP A 55 0.42 -6.10 17.47
N LEU A 56 0.39 -7.02 18.44
CA LEU A 56 -0.50 -8.19 18.38
C LEU A 56 -1.97 -7.79 18.35
N GLN A 57 -2.37 -6.82 19.18
CA GLN A 57 -3.73 -6.29 19.20
C GLN A 57 -4.14 -5.68 17.84
N LEU A 58 -3.28 -4.82 17.29
CA LEU A 58 -3.53 -4.21 15.99
C LEU A 58 -3.60 -5.26 14.87
N ASN A 59 -2.80 -6.31 14.95
CA ASN A 59 -2.83 -7.37 13.94
C ASN A 59 -4.16 -8.16 13.97
N ILE A 60 -4.73 -8.38 15.15
CA ILE A 60 -6.07 -8.98 15.29
C ILE A 60 -7.13 -8.06 14.67
N GLU A 61 -7.09 -6.78 14.98
CA GLU A 61 -8.02 -5.77 14.44
C GLU A 61 -7.94 -5.69 12.90
N ILE A 62 -6.72 -5.66 12.34
CA ILE A 62 -6.49 -5.66 10.89
C ILE A 62 -7.09 -6.92 10.25
N THR A 63 -6.80 -8.10 10.82
CA THR A 63 -7.35 -9.36 10.28
C THR A 63 -8.88 -9.36 10.25
N ALA A 64 -9.51 -8.88 11.33
CA ALA A 64 -10.97 -8.80 11.40
C ALA A 64 -11.55 -7.82 10.35
N LEU A 65 -10.88 -6.70 10.09
CA LEU A 65 -11.26 -5.75 9.04
C LEU A 65 -11.05 -6.32 7.64
N ASP A 66 -9.96 -7.03 7.42
CA ASP A 66 -9.68 -7.71 6.15
C ASP A 66 -10.75 -8.77 5.84
N ASP A 67 -11.20 -9.53 6.85
CA ASP A 67 -12.28 -10.51 6.73
C ASP A 67 -13.62 -9.84 6.36
N GLN A 68 -13.94 -8.67 6.94
CA GLN A 68 -15.12 -7.89 6.58
C GLN A 68 -15.04 -7.35 5.14
N LEU A 69 -13.90 -6.78 4.75
CA LEU A 69 -13.68 -6.33 3.39
C LEU A 69 -13.80 -7.46 2.36
N ALA A 70 -13.32 -8.65 2.72
CA ALA A 70 -13.41 -9.84 1.87
C ALA A 70 -14.86 -10.28 1.61
N GLN A 71 -15.80 -9.92 2.48
CA GLN A 71 -17.24 -10.20 2.29
C GLN A 71 -17.92 -9.09 1.45
N VAL A 72 -17.60 -7.82 1.70
CA VAL A 72 -18.31 -6.68 1.12
C VAL A 72 -17.83 -6.34 -0.29
N VAL A 73 -16.52 -6.33 -0.50
CA VAL A 73 -15.93 -5.87 -1.78
C VAL A 73 -16.35 -6.74 -2.98
N PRO A 74 -16.37 -8.09 -2.90
CA PRO A 74 -16.81 -8.92 -4.02
C PRO A 74 -18.28 -8.72 -4.39
N VAL A 75 -19.11 -8.33 -3.43
CA VAL A 75 -20.53 -8.02 -3.67
C VAL A 75 -20.67 -6.65 -4.34
N ALA A 76 -19.93 -5.66 -3.85
CA ALA A 76 -20.01 -4.29 -4.36
C ALA A 76 -19.41 -4.14 -5.76
N ALA A 77 -18.33 -4.83 -6.08
CA ALA A 77 -17.64 -4.71 -7.39
C ALA A 77 -16.98 -6.03 -7.81
N PRO A 78 -17.76 -7.05 -8.17
CA PRO A 78 -17.24 -8.37 -8.52
C PRO A 78 -16.24 -8.32 -9.68
N THR A 79 -16.53 -7.55 -10.72
CA THR A 79 -15.69 -7.46 -11.91
C THR A 79 -14.38 -6.70 -11.69
N LEU A 80 -14.29 -5.88 -10.65
CA LEU A 80 -13.07 -5.13 -10.32
C LEU A 80 -11.95 -6.07 -9.83
N LEU A 81 -12.32 -7.17 -9.18
CA LEU A 81 -11.36 -8.17 -8.70
C LEU A 81 -10.80 -9.06 -9.82
N ASP A 82 -11.44 -9.08 -11.00
CA ASP A 82 -10.92 -9.77 -12.19
C ASP A 82 -9.73 -9.02 -12.82
N VAL A 83 -9.57 -7.76 -12.48
CA VAL A 83 -8.46 -6.93 -12.98
C VAL A 83 -7.15 -7.37 -12.34
N TYR A 84 -6.21 -7.83 -13.15
CA TYR A 84 -4.93 -8.38 -12.65
C TYR A 84 -4.22 -7.43 -11.68
N GLY A 85 -3.91 -7.93 -10.50
CA GLY A 85 -3.20 -7.20 -9.45
C GLY A 85 -4.08 -6.31 -8.58
N VAL A 86 -5.38 -6.29 -8.80
CA VAL A 86 -6.35 -5.67 -7.89
C VAL A 86 -6.75 -6.72 -6.85
N GLY A 87 -6.45 -6.46 -5.59
CA GLY A 87 -6.89 -7.26 -4.44
C GLY A 87 -7.98 -6.52 -3.66
N ILE A 88 -8.56 -7.18 -2.66
CA ILE A 88 -9.65 -6.67 -1.82
C ILE A 88 -9.37 -5.26 -1.28
N ASP A 89 -8.20 -5.04 -0.66
CA ASP A 89 -7.80 -3.77 -0.09
C ASP A 89 -7.68 -2.65 -1.15
N THR A 90 -7.08 -2.96 -2.32
CA THR A 90 -6.98 -1.97 -3.40
C THR A 90 -8.32 -1.68 -4.05
N ALA A 91 -9.18 -2.68 -4.18
CA ALA A 91 -10.55 -2.52 -4.69
C ALA A 91 -11.37 -1.67 -3.72
N GLY A 92 -11.32 -1.94 -2.41
CA GLY A 92 -12.01 -1.15 -1.39
C GLY A 92 -11.60 0.33 -1.44
N ALA A 93 -10.30 0.62 -1.49
CA ALA A 93 -9.80 2.00 -1.59
C ALA A 93 -10.30 2.73 -2.86
N LEU A 94 -10.37 2.02 -3.99
CA LEU A 94 -10.87 2.59 -5.24
C LEU A 94 -12.40 2.79 -5.20
N LEU A 95 -13.16 1.87 -4.60
CA LEU A 95 -14.61 1.98 -4.42
C LEU A 95 -14.98 3.17 -3.55
N VAL A 96 -14.33 3.33 -2.37
CA VAL A 96 -14.54 4.49 -1.50
C VAL A 96 -14.24 5.78 -2.24
N THR A 97 -13.11 5.84 -2.96
CA THR A 97 -12.75 7.04 -3.74
C THR A 97 -13.76 7.37 -4.81
N ALA A 98 -14.34 6.37 -5.49
CA ALA A 98 -15.37 6.57 -6.50
C ALA A 98 -16.69 7.02 -5.88
N GLY A 99 -17.14 6.36 -4.80
CA GLY A 99 -18.39 6.65 -4.10
C GLY A 99 -18.44 8.04 -3.47
N ASP A 100 -17.33 8.48 -2.89
CA ASP A 100 -17.21 9.82 -2.28
C ASP A 100 -17.13 10.96 -3.30
N ASN A 101 -16.95 10.65 -4.59
CA ASN A 101 -16.74 11.66 -5.64
C ASN A 101 -17.55 11.39 -6.91
N PRO A 102 -18.87 11.17 -6.84
CA PRO A 102 -19.67 10.80 -8.01
C PRO A 102 -19.61 11.82 -9.14
N ASP A 103 -19.58 13.10 -8.82
CA ASP A 103 -19.46 14.20 -9.81
C ASP A 103 -18.13 14.18 -10.58
N ARG A 104 -17.11 13.54 -10.04
CA ARG A 104 -15.78 13.41 -10.64
C ARG A 104 -15.61 12.09 -11.42
N MET A 105 -16.64 11.23 -11.43
CA MET A 105 -16.66 9.96 -12.15
C MET A 105 -17.22 10.04 -13.57
N ARG A 106 -17.37 11.26 -14.12
CA ARG A 106 -17.99 11.51 -15.45
C ARG A 106 -17.24 10.89 -16.62
N SER A 107 -15.94 10.71 -16.50
CA SER A 107 -15.10 10.11 -17.55
C SER A 107 -13.85 9.47 -16.96
N GLU A 108 -13.23 8.59 -17.74
CA GLU A 108 -11.96 7.97 -17.42
C GLU A 108 -10.85 9.01 -17.16
N ALA A 109 -10.84 10.10 -17.91
CA ALA A 109 -9.90 11.20 -17.70
C ALA A 109 -10.15 11.95 -16.38
N ALA A 110 -11.41 12.15 -16.00
CA ALA A 110 -11.80 12.75 -14.73
C ALA A 110 -11.40 11.84 -13.55
N PHE A 111 -11.64 10.53 -13.66
CA PHE A 111 -11.17 9.56 -12.67
C PHE A 111 -9.64 9.55 -12.53
N ALA A 112 -8.91 9.58 -13.64
CA ALA A 112 -7.46 9.69 -13.61
C ALA A 112 -6.96 10.99 -12.96
N ALA A 113 -7.67 12.09 -13.14
CA ALA A 113 -7.39 13.35 -12.44
C ALA A 113 -7.68 13.24 -10.94
N LEU A 114 -8.81 12.61 -10.58
CA LEU A 114 -9.19 12.31 -9.19
C LEU A 114 -8.11 11.48 -8.49
N CYS A 115 -7.57 10.46 -9.15
CA CYS A 115 -6.49 9.61 -8.62
C CYS A 115 -5.09 10.28 -8.66
N GLY A 116 -4.96 11.48 -9.21
CA GLY A 116 -3.66 12.15 -9.36
C GLY A 116 -2.70 11.44 -10.33
N VAL A 117 -3.25 10.72 -11.34
CA VAL A 117 -2.45 9.98 -12.33
C VAL A 117 -2.56 10.57 -13.74
N SER A 118 -3.30 11.65 -13.93
CA SER A 118 -3.30 12.40 -15.18
C SER A 118 -1.91 12.96 -15.47
N PRO A 119 -1.44 12.88 -16.73
CA PRO A 119 -0.16 13.46 -17.10
C PRO A 119 -0.22 14.99 -16.99
N VAL A 120 0.73 15.59 -16.28
CA VAL A 120 0.90 17.05 -16.21
C VAL A 120 2.04 17.42 -17.14
N PRO A 121 1.80 18.16 -18.21
CA PRO A 121 2.84 18.58 -19.14
C PRO A 121 3.97 19.34 -18.43
N ALA A 122 5.19 19.01 -18.77
CA ALA A 122 6.41 19.70 -18.31
C ALA A 122 7.38 19.87 -19.49
N SER A 123 6.81 20.19 -20.65
CA SER A 123 7.54 20.32 -21.90
C SER A 123 8.18 21.70 -22.01
N SER A 124 9.42 21.72 -22.48
CA SER A 124 10.10 22.95 -22.97
C SER A 124 10.70 22.64 -24.32
N GLY A 125 10.28 23.38 -25.36
CA GLY A 125 10.80 23.22 -26.71
C GLY A 125 10.54 21.83 -27.31
N LYS A 126 11.57 21.15 -27.78
CA LYS A 126 11.49 19.85 -28.49
C LYS A 126 11.30 18.63 -27.57
N ILE A 127 11.31 18.78 -26.24
CA ILE A 127 11.25 17.66 -25.31
C ILE A 127 9.88 17.59 -24.66
N THR A 128 9.12 16.53 -24.97
CA THR A 128 7.84 16.24 -24.30
C THR A 128 8.08 15.41 -23.05
N ARG A 129 7.94 16.02 -21.88
CA ARG A 129 8.01 15.36 -20.57
C ARG A 129 6.76 15.64 -19.76
N HIS A 130 6.50 14.78 -18.77
CA HIS A 130 5.42 14.93 -17.81
C HIS A 130 5.99 14.93 -16.40
N ARG A 131 5.55 15.90 -15.60
CA ARG A 131 5.89 15.98 -14.17
C ARG A 131 4.89 15.19 -13.32
N LEU A 132 5.27 14.96 -12.09
CA LEU A 132 4.38 14.35 -11.09
C LEU A 132 3.16 15.24 -10.86
N ASN A 133 1.96 14.67 -10.98
CA ASN A 133 0.75 15.28 -10.48
C ASN A 133 0.73 15.13 -8.96
N ARG A 134 0.75 16.24 -8.22
CA ARG A 134 0.68 16.26 -6.74
C ARG A 134 -0.75 16.39 -6.21
N GLY A 135 -1.71 16.63 -7.08
CA GLY A 135 -3.14 16.67 -6.76
C GLY A 135 -3.77 15.28 -6.73
N GLY A 136 -5.05 15.24 -6.37
CA GLY A 136 -5.85 14.02 -6.37
C GLY A 136 -5.86 13.27 -5.04
N ASN A 137 -6.68 12.23 -4.99
CA ASN A 137 -6.86 11.38 -3.83
C ASN A 137 -5.62 10.50 -3.60
N ARG A 138 -5.04 10.58 -2.40
CA ARG A 138 -3.81 9.86 -2.05
C ARG A 138 -4.05 8.35 -1.91
N GLU A 139 -5.20 7.95 -1.38
CA GLU A 139 -5.58 6.54 -1.20
C GLU A 139 -5.70 5.84 -2.55
N ALA A 140 -6.45 6.44 -3.49
CA ALA A 140 -6.56 5.92 -4.85
C ALA A 140 -5.20 5.89 -5.57
N ASN A 141 -4.38 6.93 -5.40
CA ASN A 141 -3.04 6.95 -5.98
C ASN A 141 -2.15 5.83 -5.45
N SER A 142 -2.24 5.56 -4.14
CA SER A 142 -1.53 4.47 -3.46
C SER A 142 -2.05 3.10 -3.92
N ALA A 143 -3.38 2.94 -4.06
CA ALA A 143 -3.98 1.71 -4.58
C ALA A 143 -3.48 1.39 -5.99
N LEU A 144 -3.52 2.36 -6.92
CA LEU A 144 -3.00 2.20 -8.28
C LEU A 144 -1.49 1.92 -8.30
N TRP A 145 -0.73 2.48 -7.36
CA TRP A 145 0.69 2.18 -7.23
C TRP A 145 0.92 0.73 -6.79
N ARG A 146 0.16 0.24 -5.81
CA ARG A 146 0.23 -1.17 -5.34
C ARG A 146 -0.06 -2.13 -6.49
N VAL A 147 -1.11 -1.89 -7.28
CA VAL A 147 -1.41 -2.69 -8.48
C VAL A 147 -0.26 -2.66 -9.47
N ALA A 148 0.33 -1.49 -9.74
CA ALA A 148 1.49 -1.37 -10.64
C ALA A 148 2.70 -2.17 -10.14
N MET A 149 2.96 -2.18 -8.82
CA MET A 149 4.06 -2.94 -8.23
C MET A 149 3.83 -4.45 -8.32
N VAL A 150 2.61 -4.94 -8.06
CA VAL A 150 2.23 -6.35 -8.25
C VAL A 150 2.45 -6.78 -9.71
N ARG A 151 2.00 -5.94 -10.67
CA ARG A 151 2.17 -6.21 -12.09
C ARG A 151 3.63 -6.23 -12.51
N LEU A 152 4.44 -5.30 -12.05
CA LEU A 152 5.89 -5.28 -12.31
C LEU A 152 6.61 -6.50 -11.75
N SER A 153 6.11 -7.08 -10.67
CA SER A 153 6.68 -8.28 -10.06
C SER A 153 6.28 -9.56 -10.78
N LYS A 154 5.01 -9.71 -11.16
CA LYS A 154 4.44 -11.02 -11.54
C LYS A 154 3.78 -11.07 -12.92
N HIS A 155 3.43 -9.92 -13.54
CA HIS A 155 2.71 -9.87 -14.81
C HIS A 155 3.68 -9.67 -15.98
N GLN A 156 3.89 -10.71 -16.77
CA GLN A 156 4.88 -10.71 -17.84
C GLN A 156 4.68 -9.57 -18.86
N PRO A 157 3.46 -9.29 -19.37
CA PRO A 157 3.26 -8.19 -20.32
C PRO A 157 3.66 -6.81 -19.75
N THR A 158 3.44 -6.59 -18.44
CA THR A 158 3.88 -5.34 -17.78
C THR A 158 5.40 -5.27 -17.65
N ARG A 159 6.05 -6.39 -17.37
CA ARG A 159 7.52 -6.47 -17.29
C ARG A 159 8.15 -6.17 -18.64
N ASP A 160 7.62 -6.76 -19.71
CA ASP A 160 8.11 -6.54 -21.08
C ASP A 160 7.91 -5.08 -21.51
N TYR A 161 6.76 -4.51 -21.19
CA TYR A 161 6.50 -3.08 -21.38
C TYR A 161 7.52 -2.21 -20.63
N ALA A 162 7.77 -2.52 -19.36
CA ALA A 162 8.73 -1.78 -18.54
C ALA A 162 10.16 -1.88 -19.10
N ALA A 163 10.60 -3.06 -19.51
CA ALA A 163 11.89 -3.29 -20.15
C ALA A 163 12.03 -2.45 -21.43
N LYS A 164 11.01 -2.48 -22.31
CA LYS A 164 10.96 -1.67 -23.54
C LYS A 164 11.08 -0.17 -23.23
N ARG A 165 10.38 0.34 -22.22
CA ARG A 165 10.43 1.76 -21.83
C ARG A 165 11.76 2.14 -21.21
N THR A 166 12.39 1.25 -20.47
CA THR A 166 13.74 1.45 -19.93
C THR A 166 14.76 1.54 -21.06
N ALA A 167 14.68 0.67 -22.06
CA ALA A 167 15.53 0.73 -23.24
C ALA A 167 15.36 2.05 -24.04
N GLN A 168 14.19 2.69 -23.94
CA GLN A 168 13.90 4.01 -24.51
C GLN A 168 14.35 5.19 -23.61
N GLY A 169 15.12 4.91 -22.54
CA GLY A 169 15.66 5.94 -21.63
C GLY A 169 14.66 6.45 -20.58
N ARG A 170 13.52 5.76 -20.35
CA ARG A 170 12.57 6.13 -19.29
C ARG A 170 13.05 5.61 -17.95
N THR A 171 12.92 6.46 -16.93
CA THR A 171 13.23 6.09 -15.55
C THR A 171 12.12 5.25 -14.92
N LYS A 172 12.46 4.43 -13.93
CA LYS A 172 11.47 3.62 -13.19
C LYS A 172 10.28 4.44 -12.64
N PRO A 173 10.47 5.65 -12.05
CA PRO A 173 9.34 6.48 -11.63
C PRO A 173 8.43 6.94 -12.78
N GLU A 174 9.00 7.23 -13.96
CA GLU A 174 8.19 7.56 -15.14
C GLU A 174 7.36 6.38 -15.62
N ILE A 175 7.96 5.20 -15.67
CA ILE A 175 7.27 3.95 -16.04
C ILE A 175 6.11 3.67 -15.08
N ILE A 176 6.32 3.77 -13.77
CA ILE A 176 5.26 3.59 -12.77
C ILE A 176 4.13 4.60 -12.97
N ARG A 177 4.42 5.87 -13.28
CA ARG A 177 3.38 6.88 -13.57
C ARG A 177 2.55 6.50 -14.79
N ILE A 178 3.17 6.02 -15.84
CA ILE A 178 2.48 5.56 -17.04
C ILE A 178 1.60 4.34 -16.73
N LEU A 179 2.14 3.35 -16.01
CA LEU A 179 1.39 2.17 -15.62
C LEU A 179 0.17 2.52 -14.78
N LYS A 180 0.30 3.39 -13.79
CA LYS A 180 -0.85 3.85 -12.98
C LYS A 180 -1.95 4.47 -13.85
N ARG A 181 -1.57 5.23 -14.87
CA ARG A 181 -2.54 5.82 -15.80
C ARG A 181 -3.27 4.75 -16.63
N TYR A 182 -2.57 3.71 -17.09
CA TYR A 182 -3.18 2.58 -17.79
C TYR A 182 -4.10 1.77 -16.86
N ILE A 183 -3.65 1.50 -15.63
CA ILE A 183 -4.46 0.81 -14.62
C ILE A 183 -5.73 1.61 -14.31
N ALA A 184 -5.65 2.93 -14.16
CA ALA A 184 -6.82 3.78 -13.95
C ALA A 184 -7.84 3.66 -15.09
N ARG A 185 -7.36 3.59 -16.34
CA ARG A 185 -8.23 3.35 -17.51
C ARG A 185 -8.93 1.99 -17.44
N GLU A 186 -8.19 0.97 -17.05
CA GLU A 186 -8.68 -0.41 -16.99
C GLU A 186 -9.70 -0.61 -15.86
N VAL A 187 -9.49 -0.02 -14.68
CA VAL A 187 -10.41 -0.17 -13.54
C VAL A 187 -11.64 0.72 -13.61
N TYR A 188 -11.59 1.83 -14.35
CA TYR A 188 -12.69 2.81 -14.41
C TYR A 188 -14.06 2.21 -14.82
N PRO A 189 -14.17 1.36 -15.87
CA PRO A 189 -15.43 0.75 -16.24
C PRO A 189 -16.06 -0.09 -15.12
N HIS A 190 -15.23 -0.78 -14.33
CA HIS A 190 -15.68 -1.64 -13.24
C HIS A 190 -16.21 -0.84 -12.04
N LEU A 191 -15.68 0.37 -11.81
CA LEU A 191 -16.15 1.28 -10.77
C LEU A 191 -17.47 1.98 -11.15
N ARG A 192 -17.68 2.26 -12.43
CA ARG A 192 -18.89 2.94 -12.91
C ARG A 192 -20.15 2.09 -12.78
N GLN A 193 -20.04 0.78 -12.99
CA GLN A 193 -21.16 -0.15 -12.86
C GLN A 193 -21.75 -0.19 -11.45
N THR A 194 -20.94 0.16 -10.44
CA THR A 194 -21.33 0.17 -9.03
C THR A 194 -22.08 1.46 -8.64
N THR A 195 -21.94 2.53 -9.41
CA THR A 195 -22.53 3.85 -9.11
C THR A 195 -23.93 4.01 -9.73
N ASP A 196 -24.30 3.16 -10.69
CA ASP A 196 -25.55 3.22 -11.42
C ASP A 196 -26.64 2.28 -10.83
N THR A 197 -26.38 1.67 -9.64
CA THR A 197 -27.34 0.79 -8.90
C THR A 197 -27.77 1.46 -7.61
#